data_cb54d550b30c11215f57bef71af070df
#
_entry.id   cb54d550b30c11215f57bef71af070df
#
_cell.length_a   1.000
_cell.length_b   1.000
_cell.length_c   1.000
_cell.angle_alpha   90.00
_cell.angle_beta   90.00
_cell.angle_gamma   90.00
#
_symmetry.space_group_name_H-M   'P 1'
#
loop_
_entity.id
_entity.type
_entity.pdbx_description
1 polymer ?
#
loop_
_entity_poly.entity_id
_entity_poly.type
_entity_poly.pdbx_seq_one_letter_code
_entity_poly.pdbx_strand_id
1 'polypeptide(L)'
;PPRRFIPIPVDATQAEVHILDNEAESRAYIDQLWAEAMTIYNSGDYKLTFSPAMQEALQICQKDFMQEDTQAGMIYAFLEDYTGDRVCSKQLYAEALGNLNLPAEWETRAICEIMTAGIVNGEIKGWTAHKAAKRYPKYGVQKGWERVTAAKVEADGFVELTDEEAQQMGFPF
;
A
#
# COMPACT_ATOMS: atom_id res chain seq x y z
N PRO A 1 -1.20 2.36 -2.98
CA PRO A 1 -0.12 2.92 -3.81
C PRO A 1 -0.68 3.88 -4.83
N PRO A 2 0.05 4.99 -5.13
CA PRO A 2 -0.39 6.00 -6.10
C PRO A 2 -0.36 5.42 -7.51
N ARG A 3 -1.45 4.83 -7.96
CA ARG A 3 -1.57 4.15 -9.26
C ARG A 3 -1.39 5.08 -10.49
N ARG A 4 -1.31 6.39 -10.27
CA ARG A 4 -1.29 7.41 -11.34
C ARG A 4 0.07 8.05 -11.60
N PHE A 5 1.08 7.73 -10.79
CA PHE A 5 2.40 8.36 -10.89
C PHE A 5 3.46 7.34 -11.26
N ILE A 6 4.27 7.72 -12.22
CA ILE A 6 5.48 6.99 -12.60
C ILE A 6 6.65 7.78 -12.02
N PRO A 7 7.33 7.29 -10.97
CA PRO A 7 8.50 7.95 -10.45
C PRO A 7 9.66 7.80 -11.45
N ILE A 8 10.26 8.90 -11.82
CA ILE A 8 11.44 8.93 -12.67
C ILE A 8 12.58 9.51 -11.83
N PRO A 9 13.57 8.70 -11.43
CA PRO A 9 14.72 9.22 -10.70
C PRO A 9 15.54 10.11 -11.62
N VAL A 10 15.84 11.31 -11.18
CA VAL A 10 16.69 12.27 -11.90
C VAL A 10 17.90 12.56 -11.03
N ASP A 11 19.08 12.32 -11.59
CA ASP A 11 20.35 12.65 -10.97
C ASP A 11 20.93 13.92 -11.63
N ALA A 12 20.77 15.05 -10.95
CA ALA A 12 21.26 16.34 -11.43
C ALA A 12 22.79 16.39 -11.58
N THR A 13 23.53 15.50 -10.92
CA THR A 13 25.01 15.45 -11.02
C THR A 13 25.49 14.84 -12.34
N GLN A 14 24.62 14.12 -13.05
CA GLN A 14 24.89 13.52 -14.36
C GLN A 14 24.50 14.44 -15.54
N ALA A 15 23.93 15.59 -15.25
CA ALA A 15 23.58 16.54 -16.28
C ALA A 15 24.84 17.21 -16.85
N GLU A 16 25.14 16.96 -18.11
CA GLU A 16 26.28 17.59 -18.81
C GLU A 16 25.99 19.06 -19.15
N VAL A 17 24.71 19.40 -19.40
CA VAL A 17 24.25 20.73 -19.77
C VAL A 17 22.95 21.05 -18.99
N HIS A 18 22.90 22.21 -18.38
CA HIS A 18 21.67 22.68 -17.76
C HIS A 18 20.81 23.41 -18.80
N ILE A 19 19.51 23.14 -18.85
CA ILE A 19 18.56 23.70 -19.84
C ILE A 19 18.58 25.24 -19.87
N LEU A 20 18.88 25.88 -18.73
CA LEU A 20 18.89 27.33 -18.64
C LEU A 20 20.23 27.97 -19.07
N ASP A 21 21.29 27.20 -19.27
CA ASP A 21 22.62 27.72 -19.61
C ASP A 21 22.73 28.12 -21.10
N ASN A 22 21.97 27.44 -21.99
CA ASN A 22 21.92 27.75 -23.41
C ASN A 22 20.47 27.63 -23.94
N GLU A 23 19.74 28.73 -23.90
CA GLU A 23 18.31 28.76 -24.27
C GLU A 23 18.06 28.35 -25.72
N ALA A 24 18.89 28.76 -26.67
CA ALA A 24 18.68 28.47 -28.08
C ALA A 24 18.85 26.98 -28.40
N GLU A 25 19.86 26.35 -27.83
CA GLU A 25 20.13 24.92 -28.00
C GLU A 25 19.10 24.06 -27.29
N SER A 26 18.72 24.46 -26.08
CA SER A 26 17.68 23.78 -25.32
C SER A 26 16.31 23.87 -26.00
N ARG A 27 16.00 24.98 -26.64
CA ARG A 27 14.76 25.15 -27.42
C ARG A 27 14.77 24.22 -28.63
N ALA A 28 15.86 24.14 -29.37
CA ALA A 28 15.98 23.23 -30.52
C ALA A 28 15.83 21.78 -30.11
N TYR A 29 16.41 21.38 -28.96
CA TYR A 29 16.26 20.05 -28.39
C TYR A 29 14.80 19.72 -28.00
N ILE A 30 14.12 20.65 -27.34
CA ILE A 30 12.71 20.49 -26.95
C ILE A 30 11.80 20.40 -28.19
N ASP A 31 12.06 21.22 -29.23
CA ASP A 31 11.30 21.16 -30.48
C ASP A 31 11.47 19.83 -31.18
N GLN A 32 12.67 19.24 -31.15
CA GLN A 32 12.90 17.89 -31.65
C GLN A 32 12.15 16.83 -30.86
N LEU A 33 12.17 16.87 -29.52
CA LEU A 33 11.40 15.95 -28.66
C LEU A 33 9.92 15.99 -28.98
N TRP A 34 9.36 17.20 -29.18
CA TRP A 34 7.97 17.34 -29.56
C TRP A 34 7.67 16.78 -30.94
N ALA A 35 8.56 16.99 -31.91
CA ALA A 35 8.40 16.44 -33.25
C ALA A 35 8.41 14.90 -33.24
N GLU A 36 9.30 14.27 -32.46
CA GLU A 36 9.34 12.83 -32.26
C GLU A 36 8.08 12.31 -31.59
N ALA A 37 7.64 12.95 -30.49
CA ALA A 37 6.42 12.59 -29.81
C ALA A 37 5.17 12.68 -30.71
N MET A 38 5.09 13.72 -31.54
CA MET A 38 4.01 13.89 -32.53
C MET A 38 4.07 12.84 -33.63
N THR A 39 5.26 12.42 -34.03
CA THR A 39 5.43 11.34 -35.01
C THR A 39 4.90 10.03 -34.47
N ILE A 40 5.25 9.68 -33.21
CA ILE A 40 4.75 8.49 -32.52
C ILE A 40 3.21 8.58 -32.35
N TYR A 41 2.70 9.73 -31.93
CA TYR A 41 1.27 9.94 -31.77
C TYR A 41 0.50 9.76 -33.08
N ASN A 42 0.99 10.32 -34.17
CA ASN A 42 0.35 10.24 -35.49
C ASN A 42 0.46 8.86 -36.14
N SER A 43 1.44 8.02 -35.75
CA SER A 43 1.56 6.65 -36.25
C SER A 43 0.43 5.74 -35.76
N GLY A 44 -0.15 6.06 -34.58
CA GLY A 44 -1.18 5.23 -33.95
C GLY A 44 -0.68 3.91 -33.36
N ASP A 45 0.61 3.61 -33.48
CA ASP A 45 1.21 2.32 -33.05
C ASP A 45 1.59 2.30 -31.56
N TYR A 46 1.23 3.30 -30.79
CA TYR A 46 1.55 3.39 -29.36
C TYR A 46 0.46 2.74 -28.50
N LYS A 47 0.87 2.17 -27.38
CA LYS A 47 -0.03 1.62 -26.36
C LYS A 47 0.16 2.39 -25.03
N LEU A 48 -0.95 2.86 -24.46
CA LEU A 48 -0.95 3.49 -23.13
C LEU A 48 -1.01 2.49 -21.97
N THR A 49 -0.90 1.20 -22.28
CA THR A 49 -0.92 0.12 -21.29
C THR A 49 0.46 -0.51 -21.20
N PHE A 50 0.94 -0.65 -19.97
CA PHE A 50 2.19 -1.36 -19.69
C PHE A 50 2.00 -2.87 -19.83
N SER A 51 3.06 -3.55 -20.27
CA SER A 51 3.13 -5.01 -20.19
C SER A 51 3.13 -5.47 -18.72
N PRO A 52 2.74 -6.71 -18.41
CA PRO A 52 2.75 -7.22 -17.03
C PRO A 52 4.12 -7.05 -16.35
N ALA A 53 5.22 -7.32 -17.06
CA ALA A 53 6.57 -7.14 -16.53
C ALA A 53 6.90 -5.67 -16.21
N MET A 54 6.46 -4.72 -17.05
CA MET A 54 6.64 -3.29 -16.78
C MET A 54 5.76 -2.83 -15.61
N GLN A 55 4.57 -3.39 -15.43
CA GLN A 55 3.70 -3.08 -14.30
C GLN A 55 4.35 -3.54 -12.98
N GLU A 56 4.95 -4.72 -12.96
CA GLU A 56 5.68 -5.22 -11.79
C GLU A 56 6.90 -4.35 -11.46
N ALA A 57 7.72 -4.02 -12.45
CA ALA A 57 8.86 -3.11 -12.29
C ALA A 57 8.42 -1.71 -11.78
N LEU A 58 7.30 -1.19 -12.30
CA LEU A 58 6.74 0.07 -11.85
C LEU A 58 6.27 0.01 -10.39
N GLN A 59 5.65 -1.11 -9.96
CA GLN A 59 5.23 -1.28 -8.57
C GLN A 59 6.43 -1.30 -7.61
N ILE A 60 7.52 -1.95 -7.98
CA ILE A 60 8.77 -1.95 -7.21
C ILE A 60 9.29 -0.51 -7.10
N CYS A 61 9.43 0.18 -8.24
CA CYS A 61 9.90 1.56 -8.28
C CYS A 61 9.01 2.50 -7.46
N GLN A 62 7.68 2.37 -7.57
CA GLN A 62 6.75 3.15 -6.76
C GLN A 62 6.90 2.90 -5.26
N LYS A 63 7.21 1.65 -4.86
CA LYS A 63 7.44 1.30 -3.47
C LYS A 63 8.70 1.99 -2.92
N ASP A 64 9.77 2.06 -3.69
CA ASP A 64 11.03 2.71 -3.30
C ASP A 64 10.88 4.23 -3.13
N PHE A 65 9.92 4.85 -3.84
CA PHE A 65 9.60 6.27 -3.73
C PHE A 65 8.53 6.60 -2.67
N MET A 66 7.93 5.59 -2.05
CA MET A 66 7.04 5.84 -0.92
C MET A 66 7.86 6.21 0.31
N GLN A 67 7.46 7.31 0.96
CA GLN A 67 8.03 7.65 2.26
C GLN A 67 7.74 6.50 3.24
N GLU A 68 8.77 6.11 3.99
CA GLU A 68 8.57 5.18 5.10
C GLU A 68 7.58 5.81 6.09
N ASP A 69 6.48 5.13 6.31
CA ASP A 69 5.51 5.53 7.33
C ASP A 69 6.04 5.07 8.69
N THR A 70 6.71 5.99 9.38
CA THR A 70 7.25 5.74 10.73
C THR A 70 6.16 5.25 11.69
N GLN A 71 4.93 5.74 11.55
CA GLN A 71 3.81 5.32 12.39
C GLN A 71 3.42 3.86 12.09
N ALA A 72 3.44 3.45 10.83
CA ALA A 72 3.20 2.06 10.45
C ALA A 72 4.26 1.14 11.08
N GLY A 73 5.54 1.49 10.99
CA GLY A 73 6.62 0.74 11.62
C GLY A 73 6.44 0.58 13.14
N MET A 74 6.06 1.65 13.84
CA MET A 74 5.80 1.61 15.29
C MET A 74 4.59 0.72 15.62
N ILE A 75 3.53 0.79 14.85
CA ILE A 75 2.33 -0.05 15.03
C ILE A 75 2.68 -1.52 14.78
N TYR A 76 3.45 -1.83 13.75
CA TYR A 76 3.84 -3.21 13.44
C TYR A 76 4.71 -3.80 14.55
N ALA A 77 5.73 -3.09 15.00
CA ALA A 77 6.57 -3.51 16.11
C ALA A 77 5.76 -3.74 17.40
N PHE A 78 4.83 -2.83 17.71
CA PHE A 78 3.93 -2.99 18.85
C PHE A 78 3.08 -4.27 18.75
N LEU A 79 2.53 -4.57 17.56
CA LEU A 79 1.68 -5.75 17.36
C LEU A 79 2.44 -7.07 17.43
N GLU A 80 3.73 -7.09 17.09
CA GLU A 80 4.60 -8.26 17.23
C GLU A 80 4.78 -8.64 18.71
N ASP A 81 5.03 -7.65 19.55
CA ASP A 81 5.25 -7.85 20.99
C ASP A 81 3.94 -7.93 21.81
N TYR A 82 2.83 -7.52 21.22
CA TYR A 82 1.55 -7.46 21.92
C TYR A 82 0.96 -8.85 22.18
N THR A 83 0.71 -9.18 23.45
CA THR A 83 0.21 -10.49 23.86
C THR A 83 -1.32 -10.59 23.93
N GLY A 84 -2.03 -9.49 23.77
CA GLY A 84 -3.49 -9.47 23.85
C GLY A 84 -4.15 -9.95 22.56
N ASP A 85 -5.42 -10.34 22.68
CA ASP A 85 -6.21 -10.89 21.56
C ASP A 85 -6.87 -9.82 20.71
N ARG A 86 -6.93 -8.57 21.16
CA ARG A 86 -7.68 -7.50 20.51
C ARG A 86 -7.02 -6.15 20.70
N VAL A 87 -7.05 -5.34 19.65
CA VAL A 87 -6.58 -3.93 19.68
C VAL A 87 -7.61 -3.03 19.01
N CYS A 88 -7.60 -1.75 19.37
CA CYS A 88 -8.41 -0.72 18.74
C CYS A 88 -7.57 0.51 18.37
N SER A 89 -8.09 1.37 17.52
CA SER A 89 -7.36 2.56 17.05
C SER A 89 -6.90 3.47 18.19
N LYS A 90 -7.72 3.68 19.22
CA LYS A 90 -7.33 4.48 20.40
C LYS A 90 -6.20 3.83 21.21
N GLN A 91 -6.20 2.52 21.31
CA GLN A 91 -5.12 1.79 21.97
C GLN A 91 -3.82 1.89 21.20
N LEU A 92 -3.85 1.69 19.87
CA LEU A 92 -2.68 1.85 19.02
C LEU A 92 -2.14 3.28 19.07
N TYR A 93 -3.00 4.29 19.08
CA TYR A 93 -2.62 5.69 19.23
C TYR A 93 -1.90 5.96 20.54
N ALA A 94 -2.41 5.43 21.65
CA ALA A 94 -1.85 5.65 22.98
C ALA A 94 -0.61 4.78 23.26
N GLU A 95 -0.70 3.48 22.97
CA GLU A 95 0.30 2.50 23.40
C GLU A 95 1.40 2.26 22.37
N ALA A 96 1.06 2.24 21.06
CA ALA A 96 2.04 2.06 20.00
C ALA A 96 2.72 3.38 19.60
N LEU A 97 1.95 4.48 19.49
CA LEU A 97 2.48 5.78 19.08
C LEU A 97 2.86 6.68 20.27
N GLY A 98 2.63 6.26 21.52
CA GLY A 98 3.00 6.97 22.72
C GLY A 98 2.24 8.28 22.99
N ASN A 99 1.05 8.46 22.40
CA ASN A 99 0.25 9.66 22.53
C ASN A 99 -0.66 9.62 23.76
N LEU A 100 -0.61 10.65 24.57
CA LEU A 100 -1.41 10.72 25.81
C LEU A 100 -2.83 11.28 25.59
N ASN A 101 -3.07 11.96 24.48
CA ASN A 101 -4.34 12.60 24.16
C ASN A 101 -5.27 11.63 23.40
N LEU A 102 -6.55 12.01 23.28
CA LEU A 102 -7.47 11.29 22.40
C LEU A 102 -7.11 11.59 20.94
N PRO A 103 -7.11 10.57 20.05
CA PRO A 103 -6.83 10.79 18.63
C PRO A 103 -7.92 11.65 17.99
N ALA A 104 -7.52 12.57 17.11
CA ALA A 104 -8.42 13.26 16.22
C ALA A 104 -9.00 12.27 15.18
N GLU A 105 -10.05 12.69 14.50
CA GLU A 105 -10.72 11.82 13.51
C GLU A 105 -9.79 11.40 12.37
N TRP A 106 -8.95 12.33 11.88
CA TRP A 106 -7.99 12.05 10.82
C TRP A 106 -6.86 11.10 11.27
N GLU A 107 -6.41 11.17 12.54
CA GLU A 107 -5.42 10.24 13.12
C GLU A 107 -6.01 8.84 13.25
N THR A 108 -7.28 8.76 13.68
CA THR A 108 -8.00 7.49 13.73
C THR A 108 -8.11 6.86 12.35
N ARG A 109 -8.37 7.65 11.31
CA ARG A 109 -8.42 7.17 9.92
C ARG A 109 -7.06 6.68 9.45
N ALA A 110 -5.99 7.43 9.71
CA ALA A 110 -4.63 7.04 9.36
C ALA A 110 -4.26 5.68 9.98
N ILE A 111 -4.55 5.47 11.26
CA ILE A 111 -4.33 4.18 11.93
C ILE A 111 -5.16 3.06 11.28
N CYS A 112 -6.41 3.32 10.92
CA CYS A 112 -7.25 2.34 10.24
C CYS A 112 -6.70 1.99 8.85
N GLU A 113 -6.17 2.95 8.12
CA GLU A 113 -5.51 2.74 6.81
C GLU A 113 -4.24 1.92 6.95
N ILE A 114 -3.37 2.23 7.93
CA ILE A 114 -2.15 1.47 8.24
C ILE A 114 -2.50 0.01 8.54
N MET A 115 -3.43 -0.23 9.45
CA MET A 115 -3.85 -1.58 9.83
C MET A 115 -4.45 -2.36 8.66
N THR A 116 -5.31 -1.71 7.87
CA THR A 116 -5.94 -2.36 6.71
C THR A 116 -4.91 -2.68 5.64
N ALA A 117 -4.03 -1.73 5.32
CA ALA A 117 -2.96 -1.94 4.36
C ALA A 117 -1.99 -3.04 4.82
N GLY A 118 -1.55 -3.01 6.09
CA GLY A 118 -0.63 -3.99 6.65
C GLY A 118 -1.21 -5.41 6.65
N ILE A 119 -2.50 -5.57 6.92
CA ILE A 119 -3.17 -6.88 6.85
C ILE A 119 -3.28 -7.36 5.40
N VAL A 120 -3.72 -6.50 4.47
CA VAL A 120 -3.88 -6.85 3.05
C VAL A 120 -2.53 -7.17 2.38
N ASN A 121 -1.48 -6.42 2.73
CA ASN A 121 -0.14 -6.63 2.18
C ASN A 121 0.63 -7.79 2.85
N GLY A 122 0.07 -8.39 3.92
CA GLY A 122 0.70 -9.47 4.67
C GLY A 122 1.84 -9.04 5.61
N GLU A 123 2.00 -7.73 5.84
CA GLU A 123 2.95 -7.16 6.79
C GLU A 123 2.48 -7.39 8.25
N ILE A 124 1.16 -7.31 8.49
CA ILE A 124 0.53 -7.66 9.77
C ILE A 124 -0.10 -9.05 9.65
N LYS A 125 0.55 -10.05 10.25
CA LYS A 125 0.08 -11.44 10.21
C LYS A 125 -0.76 -11.79 11.43
N GLY A 126 -1.77 -12.62 11.22
CA GLY A 126 -2.59 -13.15 12.32
C GLY A 126 -3.58 -12.16 12.94
N TRP A 127 -3.90 -11.08 12.24
CA TRP A 127 -4.90 -10.10 12.67
C TRP A 127 -6.01 -9.93 11.63
N THR A 128 -7.23 -9.70 12.09
CA THR A 128 -8.39 -9.42 11.24
C THR A 128 -9.28 -8.33 11.86
N ALA A 129 -9.98 -7.59 11.01
CA ALA A 129 -10.88 -6.54 11.47
C ALA A 129 -12.16 -7.12 12.09
N HIS A 130 -12.67 -6.51 13.16
CA HIS A 130 -13.96 -6.86 13.70
C HIS A 130 -15.13 -6.45 12.80
N LYS A 131 -16.10 -7.34 12.63
CA LYS A 131 -17.38 -7.02 11.96
C LYS A 131 -18.25 -6.07 12.83
N ALA A 132 -18.21 -6.20 14.15
CA ALA A 132 -19.01 -5.40 15.09
C ALA A 132 -18.13 -4.67 16.12
N ALA A 133 -18.62 -3.57 16.69
CA ALA A 133 -17.93 -2.87 17.76
C ALA A 133 -17.85 -3.74 19.03
N LYS A 134 -16.70 -3.72 19.70
CA LYS A 134 -16.45 -4.45 20.95
C LYS A 134 -15.99 -3.49 22.05
N ARG A 135 -16.16 -3.90 23.30
CA ARG A 135 -15.75 -3.10 24.47
C ARG A 135 -14.26 -3.36 24.77
N TYR A 136 -13.51 -2.29 24.87
CA TYR A 136 -12.11 -2.27 25.31
C TYR A 136 -12.03 -1.63 26.71
N PRO A 137 -11.40 -2.26 27.70
CA PRO A 137 -11.48 -1.83 29.11
C PRO A 137 -11.15 -0.36 29.37
N LYS A 138 -10.13 0.18 28.70
CA LYS A 138 -9.69 1.58 28.86
C LYS A 138 -10.19 2.52 27.78
N TYR A 139 -10.66 2.00 26.66
CA TYR A 139 -10.86 2.75 25.42
C TYR A 139 -12.32 2.80 24.96
N GLY A 140 -13.24 2.17 25.71
CA GLY A 140 -14.68 2.20 25.41
C GLY A 140 -15.11 1.20 24.34
N VAL A 141 -16.28 1.46 23.73
CA VAL A 141 -16.86 0.60 22.69
C VAL A 141 -16.48 1.17 21.32
N GLN A 142 -15.78 0.37 20.51
CA GLN A 142 -15.38 0.76 19.15
C GLN A 142 -15.05 -0.45 18.28
N LYS A 143 -14.92 -0.22 16.97
CA LYS A 143 -14.35 -1.20 16.04
C LYS A 143 -12.85 -1.33 16.28
N GLY A 144 -12.30 -2.46 15.92
CA GLY A 144 -10.87 -2.73 16.04
C GLY A 144 -10.50 -4.03 15.32
N TRP A 145 -9.42 -4.63 15.77
CA TRP A 145 -8.86 -5.85 15.18
C TRP A 145 -8.67 -6.90 16.27
N GLU A 146 -8.72 -8.16 15.87
CA GLU A 146 -8.49 -9.30 16.76
C GLU A 146 -7.54 -10.30 16.11
N ARG A 147 -6.86 -11.08 16.96
CA ARG A 147 -6.03 -12.17 16.48
C ARG A 147 -6.90 -13.25 15.84
N VAL A 148 -6.42 -13.78 14.73
CA VAL A 148 -7.00 -14.96 14.08
C VAL A 148 -6.58 -16.17 14.88
N THR A 149 -7.53 -16.83 15.55
CA THR A 149 -7.30 -18.10 16.22
C THR A 149 -7.73 -19.24 15.29
N ALA A 150 -7.05 -20.39 15.37
CA ALA A 150 -7.36 -21.56 14.55
C ALA A 150 -8.86 -21.96 14.58
N ALA A 151 -9.51 -21.82 15.74
CA ALA A 151 -10.94 -22.05 15.90
C ALA A 151 -11.85 -21.11 15.10
N LYS A 152 -11.32 -19.99 14.56
CA LYS A 152 -12.08 -19.00 13.80
C LYS A 152 -12.00 -19.25 12.29
N VAL A 153 -10.94 -19.91 11.84
CA VAL A 153 -10.79 -20.34 10.43
C VAL A 153 -11.85 -21.39 10.10
N GLU A 154 -12.16 -22.30 11.06
CA GLU A 154 -13.23 -23.30 10.89
C GLU A 154 -14.65 -22.71 10.93
N ALA A 155 -14.86 -21.57 11.62
CA ALA A 155 -16.18 -20.96 11.76
C ALA A 155 -16.60 -20.08 10.55
N ASP A 156 -15.67 -19.62 9.74
CA ASP A 156 -15.97 -18.80 8.54
C ASP A 156 -16.27 -19.67 7.29
N GLY A 157 -16.23 -21.01 7.41
CA GLY A 157 -16.72 -21.93 6.38
C GLY A 157 -15.91 -21.95 5.08
N PHE A 158 -14.74 -21.34 5.06
CA PHE A 158 -13.80 -21.49 3.95
C PHE A 158 -12.98 -22.76 4.16
N VAL A 159 -13.41 -23.83 3.50
CA VAL A 159 -12.57 -25.00 3.29
C VAL A 159 -11.66 -24.66 2.11
N GLU A 160 -10.35 -24.60 2.33
CA GLU A 160 -9.41 -24.63 1.21
C GLU A 160 -9.57 -25.98 0.52
N LEU A 161 -10.26 -25.99 -0.61
CA LEU A 161 -10.35 -27.16 -1.47
C LEU A 161 -8.99 -27.36 -2.12
N THR A 162 -8.46 -28.56 -2.02
CA THR A 162 -7.30 -28.96 -2.82
C THR A 162 -7.68 -28.95 -4.30
N ASP A 163 -6.70 -28.74 -5.19
CA ASP A 163 -6.92 -28.75 -6.65
C ASP A 163 -7.65 -30.02 -7.13
N GLU A 164 -7.43 -31.14 -6.45
CA GLU A 164 -8.10 -32.43 -6.74
C GLU A 164 -9.59 -32.42 -6.36
N GLU A 165 -9.95 -31.82 -5.24
CA GLU A 165 -11.33 -31.68 -4.77
C GLU A 165 -12.10 -30.65 -5.62
N ALA A 166 -11.45 -29.57 -6.05
CA ALA A 166 -12.04 -28.56 -6.94
C ALA A 166 -12.37 -29.15 -8.32
N GLN A 167 -11.51 -30.01 -8.86
CA GLN A 167 -11.77 -30.72 -10.12
C GLN A 167 -12.92 -31.72 -10.00
N GLN A 168 -13.08 -32.42 -8.89
CA GLN A 168 -14.20 -33.34 -8.65
C GLN A 168 -15.56 -32.62 -8.55
N MET A 169 -15.56 -31.36 -8.09
CA MET A 169 -16.77 -30.52 -8.01
C MET A 169 -17.12 -29.81 -9.31
N GLY A 170 -16.33 -29.95 -10.38
CA GLY A 170 -16.65 -29.44 -11.71
C GLY A 170 -16.46 -27.94 -11.87
N PHE A 171 -15.63 -27.31 -11.05
CA PHE A 171 -15.25 -25.91 -11.28
C PHE A 171 -14.26 -25.83 -12.46
N PRO A 172 -14.56 -25.10 -13.54
CA PRO A 172 -13.65 -24.90 -14.65
C PRO A 172 -12.56 -23.90 -14.21
N PHE A 173 -11.31 -24.29 -14.37
CA PHE A 173 -10.17 -23.39 -14.33
C PHE A 173 -9.79 -22.93 -15.72
#